data_2d3f582392b9b7ff05a932ac3ae0e3df
#
_entry.id   2d3f582392b9b7ff05a932ac3ae0e3df
#
_cell.length_a   1.000
_cell.length_b   1.000
_cell.length_c   1.000
_cell.angle_alpha   90.00
_cell.angle_beta   90.00
_cell.angle_gamma   90.00
#
_symmetry.space_group_name_H-M   'P 1'
#
loop_
_entity.id
_entity.type
_entity.pdbx_description
1 polymer ?
#
loop_
_entity_poly.entity_id
_entity_poly.type
_entity_poly.pdbx_seq_one_letter_code
_entity_poly.pdbx_strand_id
1 'polypeptide(L)'
;AYHFPPVRVSSGIQRTLKFCTYLREYGWDPLVLTISPKAYEVTSPDQLNEIPEDVIVERAFGLDTSRHLSVAGKYFHRMAQPDRWVSWWPGGIWTGMKMIKKYQPAAIFSTSPILTAHLIGQSLQKRTGLPWIADMRDSITEPGYPRDPLTWKIHRKIEQQIVHRCTKAVFT
;
A
#
# COMPACT_ATOMS: atom_id res chain seq x y z
N ALA A 1 -2.32 2.78 1.73
CA ALA A 1 -2.80 2.30 0.41
C ALA A 1 -1.98 2.91 -0.72
N TYR A 2 -1.67 2.12 -1.76
CA TYR A 2 -1.02 2.65 -2.98
C TYR A 2 -2.05 3.35 -3.88
N HIS A 3 -3.16 2.67 -4.18
CA HIS A 3 -4.22 3.21 -5.02
C HIS A 3 -5.06 4.23 -4.26
N PHE A 4 -4.69 5.49 -4.42
CA PHE A 4 -5.36 6.64 -3.82
C PHE A 4 -5.23 7.86 -4.76
N PRO A 5 -6.20 8.77 -4.83
CA PRO A 5 -6.08 9.96 -5.69
C PRO A 5 -4.74 10.69 -5.51
N PRO A 6 -4.14 11.21 -6.60
CA PRO A 6 -4.69 11.44 -7.94
C PRO A 6 -4.40 10.33 -8.96
N VAL A 7 -4.05 9.08 -8.58
CA VAL A 7 -3.83 8.03 -9.58
C VAL A 7 -5.12 7.79 -10.38
N ARG A 8 -5.02 7.71 -11.72
CA ARG A 8 -6.22 7.69 -12.58
C ARG A 8 -6.72 6.28 -12.90
N VAL A 9 -5.86 5.35 -13.17
CA VAL A 9 -6.26 4.06 -13.76
C VAL A 9 -6.16 2.94 -12.73
N SER A 10 -7.15 2.86 -11.82
CA SER A 10 -7.22 1.73 -10.90
C SER A 10 -8.61 1.60 -10.26
N SER A 11 -9.21 0.43 -10.36
CA SER A 11 -10.42 0.07 -9.60
C SER A 11 -10.19 0.08 -8.07
N GLY A 12 -8.93 -0.04 -7.64
CA GLY A 12 -8.55 0.00 -6.22
C GLY A 12 -8.78 1.34 -5.53
N ILE A 13 -8.86 2.44 -6.28
CA ILE A 13 -9.08 3.80 -5.76
C ILE A 13 -10.42 3.87 -5.03
N GLN A 14 -11.48 3.39 -5.67
CA GLN A 14 -12.84 3.47 -5.13
C GLN A 14 -12.96 2.72 -3.79
N ARG A 15 -12.30 1.58 -3.65
CA ARG A 15 -12.30 0.84 -2.38
C ARG A 15 -11.71 1.70 -1.26
N THR A 16 -10.54 2.29 -1.45
CA THR A 16 -9.89 3.12 -0.43
C THR A 16 -10.69 4.38 -0.12
N LEU A 17 -11.23 5.06 -1.14
CA LEU A 17 -12.10 6.24 -0.95
C LEU A 17 -13.37 5.88 -0.18
N LYS A 18 -14.05 4.79 -0.53
CA LYS A 18 -15.25 4.34 0.17
C LYS A 18 -14.96 3.98 1.63
N PHE A 19 -13.83 3.36 1.92
CA PHE A 19 -13.41 3.18 3.31
C PHE A 19 -13.25 4.54 4.02
N CYS A 20 -12.61 5.53 3.39
CA CYS A 20 -12.48 6.87 3.98
C CYS A 20 -13.82 7.55 4.23
N THR A 21 -14.82 7.31 3.38
CA THR A 21 -16.17 7.89 3.55
C THR A 21 -16.95 7.16 4.64
N TYR A 22 -17.09 5.83 4.52
CA TYR A 22 -18.04 5.08 5.33
C TYR A 22 -17.53 4.66 6.71
N LEU A 23 -16.23 4.54 6.94
CA LEU A 23 -15.71 4.20 8.27
C LEU A 23 -16.13 5.20 9.34
N ARG A 24 -16.41 6.45 8.97
CA ARG A 24 -16.89 7.50 9.87
C ARG A 24 -18.27 7.21 10.44
N GLU A 25 -19.14 6.60 9.66
CA GLU A 25 -20.47 6.18 10.12
C GLU A 25 -20.38 5.16 11.26
N TYR A 26 -19.22 4.51 11.39
CA TYR A 26 -18.89 3.53 12.43
C TYR A 26 -17.95 4.08 13.52
N GLY A 27 -17.76 5.41 13.57
CA GLY A 27 -16.94 6.07 14.60
C GLY A 27 -15.43 5.97 14.39
N TRP A 28 -14.96 5.75 13.14
CA TRP A 28 -13.55 5.71 12.79
C TRP A 28 -13.14 6.92 11.98
N ASP A 29 -12.04 7.58 12.38
CA ASP A 29 -11.41 8.66 11.62
C ASP A 29 -10.26 8.13 10.79
N PRO A 30 -10.41 7.97 9.46
CA PRO A 30 -9.39 7.42 8.60
C PRO A 30 -8.24 8.40 8.38
N LEU A 31 -7.01 7.89 8.54
CA LEU A 31 -5.77 8.55 8.15
C LEU A 31 -5.18 7.79 6.97
N VAL A 32 -4.81 8.48 5.91
CA VAL A 32 -4.30 7.84 4.70
C VAL A 32 -2.81 8.08 4.55
N LEU A 33 -2.03 6.99 4.54
CA LEU A 33 -0.65 6.97 4.11
C LEU A 33 -0.60 6.40 2.69
N THR A 34 -0.11 7.19 1.73
CA THR A 34 0.04 6.79 0.33
C THR A 34 1.40 7.19 -0.23
N ILE A 35 1.69 6.80 -1.45
CA ILE A 35 2.93 7.15 -2.15
C ILE A 35 2.86 8.56 -2.76
N SER A 36 4.00 9.19 -3.00
CA SER A 36 4.08 10.44 -3.75
C SER A 36 3.45 10.31 -5.13
N PRO A 37 2.67 11.32 -5.60
CA PRO A 37 2.07 11.30 -6.94
C PRO A 37 3.07 11.12 -8.09
N LYS A 38 4.33 11.47 -7.88
CA LYS A 38 5.42 11.27 -8.85
C LYS A 38 5.63 9.80 -9.22
N ALA A 39 5.25 8.87 -8.34
CA ALA A 39 5.36 7.44 -8.59
C ALA A 39 4.23 6.88 -9.47
N TYR A 40 3.14 7.62 -9.64
CA TYR A 40 2.04 7.19 -10.50
C TYR A 40 2.36 7.43 -11.98
N GLU A 41 1.92 6.51 -12.83
CA GLU A 41 2.10 6.60 -14.27
C GLU A 41 1.14 7.62 -14.89
N VAL A 42 -0.10 7.59 -14.47
CA VAL A 42 -1.16 8.49 -14.92
C VAL A 42 -1.89 9.07 -13.72
N THR A 43 -2.04 10.40 -13.70
CA THR A 43 -2.76 11.11 -12.65
C THR A 43 -3.88 11.97 -13.24
N SER A 44 -4.91 12.22 -12.44
CA SER A 44 -5.97 13.18 -12.75
C SER A 44 -6.22 14.07 -11.53
N PRO A 45 -6.00 15.38 -11.63
CA PRO A 45 -6.26 16.31 -10.54
C PRO A 45 -7.72 16.28 -10.05
N ASP A 46 -8.66 16.02 -10.95
CA ASP A 46 -10.10 16.00 -10.64
C ASP A 46 -10.43 14.98 -9.56
N GLN A 47 -9.68 13.88 -9.50
CA GLN A 47 -9.87 12.86 -8.46
C GLN A 47 -9.52 13.33 -7.04
N LEU A 48 -8.76 14.42 -6.91
CA LEU A 48 -8.48 15.00 -5.59
C LEU A 48 -9.77 15.51 -4.93
N ASN A 49 -10.75 15.93 -5.71
CA ASN A 49 -12.06 16.40 -5.22
C ASN A 49 -12.91 15.25 -4.64
N GLU A 50 -12.56 13.99 -4.91
CA GLU A 50 -13.24 12.83 -4.35
C GLU A 50 -12.78 12.51 -2.92
N ILE A 51 -11.68 13.12 -2.46
CA ILE A 51 -11.17 12.92 -1.10
C ILE A 51 -12.05 13.75 -0.15
N PRO A 52 -12.66 13.14 0.90
CA PRO A 52 -13.37 13.92 1.89
C PRO A 52 -12.45 14.96 2.54
N GLU A 53 -12.94 16.20 2.70
CA GLU A 53 -12.13 17.37 3.11
C GLU A 53 -11.38 17.18 4.45
N ASP A 54 -11.93 16.38 5.32
CA ASP A 54 -11.45 16.13 6.67
C ASP A 54 -10.55 14.89 6.77
N VAL A 55 -10.28 14.17 5.66
CA VAL A 55 -9.35 13.04 5.62
C VAL A 55 -7.90 13.55 5.53
N ILE A 56 -7.11 13.21 6.54
CA ILE A 56 -5.68 13.52 6.55
C ILE A 56 -4.95 12.56 5.62
N VAL A 57 -4.27 13.12 4.62
CA VAL A 57 -3.50 12.35 3.63
C VAL A 57 -2.02 12.72 3.71
N GLU A 58 -1.20 11.78 4.10
CA GLU A 58 0.26 11.91 4.09
C GLU A 58 0.88 11.11 2.94
N ARG A 59 1.80 11.73 2.21
CA ARG A 59 2.42 11.16 1.01
C ARG A 59 3.90 10.90 1.27
N ALA A 60 4.26 9.63 1.23
CA ALA A 60 5.63 9.20 1.43
C ALA A 60 6.42 9.18 0.12
N PHE A 61 7.72 9.38 0.23
CA PHE A 61 8.63 9.18 -0.89
C PHE A 61 8.57 7.73 -1.40
N GLY A 62 8.58 7.59 -2.70
CA GLY A 62 8.67 6.33 -3.43
C GLY A 62 8.77 6.58 -4.92
N LEU A 63 9.41 5.66 -5.62
CA LEU A 63 9.63 5.71 -7.06
C LEU A 63 9.01 4.47 -7.72
N ASP A 64 8.67 4.60 -8.97
CA ASP A 64 8.40 3.46 -9.84
C ASP A 64 9.72 2.99 -10.44
N THR A 65 10.17 1.79 -10.11
CA THR A 65 11.44 1.23 -10.57
C THR A 65 11.54 1.21 -12.09
N SER A 66 10.45 0.87 -12.78
CA SER A 66 10.45 0.77 -14.24
C SER A 66 10.60 2.14 -14.94
N ARG A 67 10.10 3.21 -14.32
CA ARG A 67 10.11 4.56 -14.89
C ARG A 67 11.32 5.38 -14.46
N HIS A 68 11.73 5.24 -13.20
CA HIS A 68 12.71 6.14 -12.60
C HIS A 68 14.10 5.53 -12.43
N LEU A 69 14.19 4.20 -12.43
CA LEU A 69 15.44 3.46 -12.18
C LEU A 69 15.84 2.56 -13.35
N SER A 70 15.16 2.69 -14.51
CA SER A 70 15.52 1.98 -15.73
C SER A 70 16.56 2.77 -16.53
N VAL A 71 17.49 2.04 -17.15
CA VAL A 71 18.45 2.57 -18.14
C VAL A 71 18.15 1.89 -19.48
N ALA A 72 17.88 2.67 -20.52
CA ALA A 72 17.45 2.16 -21.83
C ALA A 72 16.24 1.19 -21.75
N GLY A 73 15.28 1.48 -20.88
CA GLY A 73 14.08 0.66 -20.67
C GLY A 73 14.32 -0.67 -19.89
N LYS A 74 15.55 -0.90 -19.41
CA LYS A 74 15.93 -2.10 -18.65
C LYS A 74 16.23 -1.75 -17.20
N TYR A 75 15.83 -2.60 -16.28
CA TYR A 75 16.17 -2.53 -14.86
C TYR A 75 16.40 -3.93 -14.29
N PHE A 76 17.16 -4.03 -13.20
CA PHE A 76 17.37 -5.31 -12.55
C PHE A 76 16.07 -5.77 -11.89
N HIS A 77 15.55 -6.91 -12.30
CA HIS A 77 14.29 -7.50 -11.81
C HIS A 77 14.22 -7.56 -10.27
N ARG A 78 15.34 -7.82 -9.60
CA ARG A 78 15.42 -7.83 -8.12
C ARG A 78 15.09 -6.47 -7.48
N MET A 79 15.31 -5.35 -8.18
CA MET A 79 15.02 -4.01 -7.67
C MET A 79 13.51 -3.68 -7.71
N ALA A 80 12.72 -4.50 -8.40
CA ALA A 80 11.28 -4.39 -8.49
C ALA A 80 10.55 -5.52 -7.72
N GLN A 81 11.19 -6.08 -6.69
CA GLN A 81 10.59 -7.12 -5.87
C GLN A 81 10.23 -6.57 -4.47
N PRO A 82 9.03 -6.87 -3.96
CA PRO A 82 7.97 -7.71 -4.52
C PRO A 82 7.15 -7.04 -5.63
N ASP A 83 7.26 -5.75 -5.78
CA ASP A 83 6.63 -4.94 -6.83
C ASP A 83 7.50 -3.74 -7.19
N ARG A 84 7.19 -3.07 -8.31
CA ARG A 84 8.01 -1.98 -8.84
C ARG A 84 8.05 -0.71 -7.98
N TRP A 85 7.25 -0.65 -6.91
CA TRP A 85 7.21 0.45 -5.96
C TRP A 85 7.88 0.15 -4.62
N VAL A 86 8.71 -0.89 -4.55
CA VAL A 86 9.38 -1.31 -3.30
C VAL A 86 10.21 -0.21 -2.66
N SER A 87 10.71 0.76 -3.42
CA SER A 87 11.39 1.96 -2.91
C SER A 87 10.52 2.83 -1.98
N TRP A 88 9.19 2.67 -2.05
CA TRP A 88 8.25 3.31 -1.13
C TRP A 88 8.31 2.74 0.29
N TRP A 89 8.78 1.51 0.45
CA TRP A 89 8.80 0.84 1.76
C TRP A 89 9.52 1.65 2.85
N PRO A 90 10.81 2.08 2.70
CA PRO A 90 11.46 2.90 3.73
C PRO A 90 10.79 4.26 3.94
N GLY A 91 10.39 4.93 2.87
CA GLY A 91 9.65 6.21 2.95
C GLY A 91 8.31 6.06 3.67
N GLY A 92 7.58 4.99 3.35
CA GLY A 92 6.30 4.66 3.98
C GLY A 92 6.44 4.36 5.47
N ILE A 93 7.51 3.65 5.88
CA ILE A 93 7.79 3.42 7.30
C ILE A 93 8.06 4.74 8.02
N TRP A 94 8.95 5.56 7.47
CA TRP A 94 9.32 6.84 8.10
C TRP A 94 8.12 7.79 8.27
N THR A 95 7.34 7.97 7.21
CA THR A 95 6.12 8.80 7.24
C THR A 95 5.07 8.18 8.17
N GLY A 96 4.86 6.87 8.10
CA GLY A 96 3.90 6.16 8.95
C GLY A 96 4.24 6.27 10.43
N MET A 97 5.53 6.16 10.81
CA MET A 97 5.95 6.36 12.20
C MET A 97 5.70 7.80 12.69
N LYS A 98 5.87 8.80 11.81
CA LYS A 98 5.51 10.20 12.15
C LYS A 98 4.00 10.35 12.34
N MET A 99 3.19 9.77 11.46
CA MET A 99 1.73 9.77 11.59
C MET A 99 1.29 9.11 12.90
N ILE A 100 1.85 7.95 13.22
CA ILE A 100 1.52 7.22 14.45
C ILE A 100 1.87 8.06 15.68
N LYS A 101 3.04 8.71 15.72
CA LYS A 101 3.43 9.59 16.82
C LYS A 101 2.52 10.81 16.96
N LYS A 102 2.09 11.39 15.84
CA LYS A 102 1.28 12.62 15.83
C LYS A 102 -0.21 12.37 16.11
N TYR A 103 -0.78 11.34 15.50
CA TYR A 103 -2.23 11.12 15.48
C TYR A 103 -2.69 9.95 16.36
N GLN A 104 -1.77 9.11 16.84
CA GLN A 104 -2.02 7.97 17.73
C GLN A 104 -3.19 7.07 17.24
N PRO A 105 -3.13 6.54 16.01
CA PRO A 105 -4.20 5.71 15.47
C PRO A 105 -4.38 4.42 16.29
N ALA A 106 -5.61 3.93 16.35
CA ALA A 106 -5.95 2.70 17.07
C ALA A 106 -5.56 1.42 16.31
N ALA A 107 -5.43 1.48 14.98
CA ALA A 107 -5.10 0.33 14.14
C ALA A 107 -4.42 0.74 12.83
N ILE A 108 -3.76 -0.23 12.21
CA ILE A 108 -3.16 -0.12 10.88
C ILE A 108 -4.02 -0.94 9.91
N PHE A 109 -4.35 -0.36 8.76
CA PHE A 109 -5.03 -1.04 7.66
C PHE A 109 -4.16 -0.96 6.41
N SER A 110 -3.92 -2.10 5.75
CA SER A 110 -3.21 -2.14 4.47
C SER A 110 -3.97 -2.95 3.44
N THR A 111 -3.98 -2.52 2.18
CA THR A 111 -4.77 -3.16 1.12
C THR A 111 -3.93 -3.50 -0.09
N SER A 112 -4.18 -4.68 -0.70
CA SER A 112 -3.60 -5.10 -1.98
C SER A 112 -4.17 -4.27 -3.16
N PRO A 113 -3.64 -4.42 -4.39
CA PRO A 113 -2.73 -5.48 -4.87
C PRO A 113 -1.23 -5.19 -4.68
N ILE A 114 -0.85 -4.00 -4.21
CA ILE A 114 0.57 -3.64 -4.08
C ILE A 114 1.13 -4.18 -2.77
N LEU A 115 2.03 -5.18 -2.86
CA LEU A 115 2.59 -5.87 -1.71
C LEU A 115 3.44 -4.97 -0.81
N THR A 116 4.10 -3.97 -1.39
CA THR A 116 4.83 -2.95 -0.62
C THR A 116 3.95 -2.27 0.42
N ALA A 117 2.65 -2.08 0.17
CA ALA A 117 1.72 -1.54 1.17
C ALA A 117 1.60 -2.44 2.41
N HIS A 118 1.56 -3.77 2.20
CA HIS A 118 1.53 -4.73 3.30
C HIS A 118 2.87 -4.80 4.03
N LEU A 119 4.01 -4.69 3.32
CA LEU A 119 5.34 -4.61 3.95
C LEU A 119 5.47 -3.39 4.85
N ILE A 120 4.89 -2.25 4.45
CA ILE A 120 4.82 -1.04 5.28
C ILE A 120 3.94 -1.33 6.52
N GLY A 121 2.74 -1.86 6.33
CA GLY A 121 1.83 -2.21 7.42
C GLY A 121 2.46 -3.15 8.45
N GLN A 122 3.08 -4.23 7.99
CA GLN A 122 3.83 -5.17 8.82
C GLN A 122 4.98 -4.50 9.59
N SER A 123 5.71 -3.62 8.90
CA SER A 123 6.86 -2.93 9.50
C SER A 123 6.45 -1.94 10.58
N LEU A 124 5.32 -1.26 10.39
CA LEU A 124 4.74 -0.36 11.39
C LEU A 124 4.19 -1.15 12.57
N GLN A 125 3.43 -2.22 12.32
CA GLN A 125 2.93 -3.14 13.36
C GLN A 125 4.06 -3.66 14.23
N LYS A 126 5.15 -4.17 13.61
CA LYS A 126 6.30 -4.70 14.36
C LYS A 126 6.98 -3.66 15.27
N ARG A 127 6.94 -2.37 14.90
CA ARG A 127 7.58 -1.29 15.66
C ARG A 127 6.70 -0.70 16.75
N THR A 128 5.39 -0.81 16.61
CA THR A 128 4.43 -0.09 17.46
C THR A 128 3.53 -1.01 18.29
N GLY A 129 3.41 -2.28 17.88
CA GLY A 129 2.46 -3.21 18.49
C GLY A 129 0.99 -2.95 18.13
N LEU A 130 0.69 -1.95 17.29
CA LEU A 130 -0.68 -1.63 16.89
C LEU A 130 -1.34 -2.82 16.16
N PRO A 131 -2.63 -3.07 16.36
CA PRO A 131 -3.37 -4.03 15.56
C PRO A 131 -3.23 -3.73 14.08
N TRP A 132 -2.99 -4.77 13.27
CA TRP A 132 -2.85 -4.64 11.82
C TRP A 132 -3.86 -5.51 11.09
N ILE A 133 -4.66 -4.87 10.24
CA ILE A 133 -5.64 -5.50 9.36
C ILE A 133 -5.07 -5.51 7.95
N ALA A 134 -4.95 -6.70 7.36
CA ALA A 134 -4.49 -6.88 5.99
C ALA A 134 -5.67 -7.22 5.07
N ASP A 135 -6.00 -6.32 4.17
CA ASP A 135 -7.05 -6.49 3.16
C ASP A 135 -6.44 -7.13 1.90
N MET A 136 -6.61 -8.44 1.80
CA MET A 136 -6.13 -9.29 0.72
C MET A 136 -7.24 -9.41 -0.33
N ARG A 137 -7.27 -8.52 -1.30
CA ARG A 137 -8.35 -8.47 -2.31
C ARG A 137 -8.38 -9.69 -3.21
N ASP A 138 -7.18 -10.12 -3.62
CA ASP A 138 -6.98 -11.26 -4.52
C ASP A 138 -5.88 -12.14 -3.93
N SER A 139 -5.85 -13.41 -4.30
CA SER A 139 -4.71 -14.29 -4.03
C SER A 139 -3.43 -13.69 -4.60
N ILE A 140 -2.40 -13.61 -3.77
CA ILE A 140 -1.09 -13.11 -4.19
C ILE A 140 -0.36 -14.21 -5.00
N THR A 141 -0.57 -15.46 -4.58
CA THR A 141 0.04 -16.62 -5.25
C THR A 141 -0.99 -17.70 -5.51
N GLU A 142 -0.98 -18.20 -6.75
CA GLU A 142 -1.79 -19.35 -7.19
C GLU A 142 -0.90 -20.35 -7.93
N PRO A 143 -1.37 -21.56 -8.21
CA PRO A 143 -0.66 -22.49 -9.09
C PRO A 143 -0.41 -21.85 -10.46
N GLY A 144 0.88 -21.63 -10.81
CA GLY A 144 1.27 -20.99 -12.06
C GLY A 144 1.19 -19.45 -12.10
N TYR A 145 0.85 -18.78 -11.00
CA TYR A 145 0.85 -17.31 -10.93
C TYR A 145 1.47 -16.81 -9.62
N PRO A 146 2.37 -15.79 -9.67
CA PRO A 146 3.02 -15.25 -10.88
C PRO A 146 3.88 -16.31 -11.58
N ARG A 147 4.06 -16.17 -12.90
CA ARG A 147 4.78 -17.18 -13.72
C ARG A 147 6.29 -17.27 -13.39
N ASP A 148 6.90 -16.16 -12.99
CA ASP A 148 8.32 -16.15 -12.62
C ASP A 148 8.54 -16.86 -11.27
N PRO A 149 9.38 -17.93 -11.23
CA PRO A 149 9.57 -18.72 -10.01
C PRO A 149 10.16 -17.93 -8.84
N LEU A 150 11.03 -16.93 -9.12
CA LEU A 150 11.60 -16.09 -8.08
C LEU A 150 10.54 -15.18 -7.46
N THR A 151 9.76 -14.52 -8.30
CA THR A 151 8.64 -13.67 -7.89
C THR A 151 7.61 -14.50 -7.11
N TRP A 152 7.27 -15.69 -7.60
CA TRP A 152 6.36 -16.60 -6.90
C TRP A 152 6.86 -16.94 -5.48
N LYS A 153 8.13 -17.29 -5.34
CA LYS A 153 8.76 -17.58 -4.04
C LYS A 153 8.69 -16.36 -3.08
N ILE A 154 8.99 -15.18 -3.60
CA ILE A 154 8.99 -13.94 -2.81
C ILE A 154 7.56 -13.61 -2.37
N HIS A 155 6.60 -13.64 -3.29
CA HIS A 155 5.19 -13.37 -3.03
C HIS A 155 4.62 -14.36 -2.02
N ARG A 156 4.86 -15.65 -2.21
CA ARG A 156 4.43 -16.70 -1.29
C ARG A 156 4.93 -16.50 0.13
N LYS A 157 6.22 -16.14 0.28
CA LYS A 157 6.80 -15.83 1.58
C LYS A 157 6.15 -14.61 2.23
N ILE A 158 5.89 -13.56 1.45
CA ILE A 158 5.25 -12.34 1.96
C ILE A 158 3.80 -12.65 2.36
N GLU A 159 3.04 -13.37 1.54
CA GLU A 159 1.67 -13.80 1.84
C GLU A 159 1.61 -14.56 3.16
N GLN A 160 2.47 -15.56 3.34
CA GLN A 160 2.58 -16.30 4.59
C GLN A 160 2.89 -15.38 5.78
N GLN A 161 3.82 -14.45 5.62
CA GLN A 161 4.18 -13.49 6.67
C GLN A 161 3.01 -12.56 7.03
N ILE A 162 2.23 -12.12 6.03
CA ILE A 162 1.04 -11.30 6.25
C ILE A 162 0.04 -12.07 7.10
N VAL A 163 -0.36 -13.25 6.66
CA VAL A 163 -1.37 -14.07 7.34
C VAL A 163 -0.95 -14.44 8.78
N HIS A 164 0.32 -14.75 9.00
CA HIS A 164 0.81 -15.09 10.34
C HIS A 164 0.98 -13.90 11.28
N ARG A 165 1.10 -12.69 10.78
CA ARG A 165 1.44 -11.52 11.60
C ARG A 165 0.32 -10.50 11.73
N CYS A 166 -0.59 -10.44 10.78
CA CYS A 166 -1.72 -9.53 10.88
C CYS A 166 -2.67 -9.95 12.02
N THR A 167 -3.34 -8.99 12.62
CA THR A 167 -4.38 -9.25 13.63
C THR A 167 -5.60 -9.86 12.97
N LYS A 168 -5.92 -9.41 11.76
CA LYS A 168 -7.00 -9.92 10.91
C LYS A 168 -6.59 -9.85 9.45
N ALA A 169 -6.86 -10.91 8.70
CA ALA A 169 -6.84 -10.91 7.24
C ALA A 169 -8.27 -10.84 6.71
N VAL A 170 -8.50 -9.98 5.73
CA VAL A 170 -9.79 -9.85 5.03
C VAL A 170 -9.58 -10.32 3.59
N PHE A 171 -10.39 -11.24 3.14
CA PHE A 171 -10.42 -11.75 1.77
C PHE A 171 -11.72 -11.36 1.10
N THR A 172 -11.70 -11.06 -0.20
CA THR A 172 -12.90 -10.71 -1.00
C THR A 172 -13.00 -11.59 -2.23
#